data_5f51cabe9bea4a31d6322237cffeaf4c
#
_entry.id   5f51cabe9bea4a31d6322237cffeaf4c
#
_cell.length_a   1.000
_cell.length_b   1.000
_cell.length_c   1.000
_cell.angle_alpha   90.00
_cell.angle_beta   90.00
_cell.angle_gamma   90.00
#
_symmetry.space_group_name_H-M   'P 1'
#
loop_
_entity.id
_entity.type
_entity.pdbx_description
1 polymer ?
#
loop_
_entity_poly.entity_id
_entity_poly.type
_entity_poly.pdbx_seq_one_letter_code
_entity_poly.pdbx_strand_id
1 'polypeptide(L)'
;RKGKEIMTLWDLFFTSQPTAPPQLGVWYFLLPTSLVVVGGLSIRFAHSKGYQNFWYWGQLIQLLIINSWYLAARLPLSESLPFYHSRMAMWIILLAPKGSFKQYFALVGVFGSIMALVHPVFYPYPFPHVSSINNVFGHWALLANCLIYLVQSYQVEEGAVWKICQMTFGINAIIQLANLATGGNYGFMRRPPVIGDHG
;
A
#
# COMPACT_ATOMS: atom_id res chain seq x y z
N ARG A 1 -42.12 3.95 10.96
CA ARG A 1 -41.21 2.77 10.91
C ARG A 1 -40.41 2.89 9.62
N LYS A 2 -39.20 3.46 9.66
CA LYS A 2 -38.25 3.36 8.54
C LYS A 2 -37.81 1.89 8.47
N GLY A 3 -38.20 1.20 7.40
CA GLY A 3 -37.73 -0.14 7.12
C GLY A 3 -36.18 -0.13 7.15
N LYS A 4 -35.55 -1.07 7.88
CA LYS A 4 -34.14 -1.37 7.72
C LYS A 4 -33.97 -1.87 6.29
N GLU A 5 -33.50 -1.01 5.37
CA GLU A 5 -33.01 -1.48 4.08
C GLU A 5 -31.91 -2.51 4.37
N ILE A 6 -32.12 -3.72 3.87
CA ILE A 6 -31.11 -4.77 3.95
C ILE A 6 -29.98 -4.34 3.02
N MET A 7 -28.91 -3.83 3.61
CA MET A 7 -27.70 -3.44 2.88
C MET A 7 -27.15 -4.69 2.16
N THR A 8 -27.02 -4.59 0.85
CA THR A 8 -26.48 -5.68 0.04
C THR A 8 -24.97 -5.85 0.32
N LEU A 9 -24.41 -7.02 0.03
CA LEU A 9 -22.94 -7.21 0.13
C LEU A 9 -22.20 -6.22 -0.76
N TRP A 10 -22.79 -5.83 -1.89
CA TRP A 10 -22.24 -4.84 -2.80
C TRP A 10 -22.17 -3.44 -2.17
N ASP A 11 -23.27 -3.03 -1.50
CA ASP A 11 -23.32 -1.75 -0.80
C ASP A 11 -22.29 -1.69 0.33
N LEU A 12 -22.12 -2.81 1.06
CA LEU A 12 -21.12 -2.91 2.11
C LEU A 12 -19.68 -2.83 1.56
N PHE A 13 -19.45 -3.47 0.41
CA PHE A 13 -18.11 -3.55 -0.20
C PHE A 13 -17.64 -2.18 -0.76
N PHE A 14 -18.55 -1.35 -1.27
CA PHE A 14 -18.23 -0.07 -1.89
C PHE A 14 -18.81 1.15 -1.19
N THR A 15 -19.28 1.02 0.04
CA THR A 15 -19.84 2.16 0.78
C THR A 15 -18.86 3.33 0.87
N SER A 16 -19.36 4.55 0.79
CA SER A 16 -18.60 5.77 1.13
C SER A 16 -18.97 6.34 2.50
N GLN A 17 -19.84 5.63 3.24
CA GLN A 17 -20.28 6.07 4.58
C GLN A 17 -19.33 5.50 5.65
N PRO A 18 -18.50 6.34 6.29
CA PRO A 18 -17.60 5.88 7.33
C PRO A 18 -18.39 5.42 8.56
N THR A 19 -17.90 4.37 9.19
CA THR A 19 -18.45 3.83 10.44
C THR A 19 -17.34 3.67 11.47
N ALA A 20 -16.84 2.45 11.62
CA ALA A 20 -15.69 2.12 12.46
C ALA A 20 -14.72 1.22 11.68
N PRO A 21 -13.41 1.32 11.93
CA PRO A 21 -12.46 0.42 11.31
C PRO A 21 -12.74 -1.03 11.74
N PRO A 22 -12.37 -2.02 10.91
CA PRO A 22 -12.58 -3.43 11.25
C PRO A 22 -11.77 -3.83 12.49
N GLN A 23 -12.40 -4.58 13.38
CA GLN A 23 -11.70 -5.18 14.52
C GLN A 23 -10.91 -6.39 14.05
N LEU A 24 -9.61 -6.38 14.31
CA LEU A 24 -8.69 -7.38 13.77
C LEU A 24 -8.76 -8.74 14.47
N GLY A 25 -8.95 -8.77 15.79
CA GLY A 25 -8.94 -10.03 16.52
C GLY A 25 -7.73 -10.90 16.17
N VAL A 26 -7.96 -12.15 15.75
CA VAL A 26 -6.92 -13.11 15.34
C VAL A 26 -6.12 -12.64 14.12
N TRP A 27 -6.70 -11.80 13.25
CA TRP A 27 -6.02 -11.26 12.07
C TRP A 27 -4.79 -10.43 12.41
N TYR A 28 -4.74 -9.87 13.61
CA TYR A 28 -3.55 -9.15 14.07
C TYR A 28 -2.28 -10.01 14.06
N PHE A 29 -2.42 -11.31 14.29
CA PHE A 29 -1.31 -12.26 14.24
C PHE A 29 -1.16 -12.91 12.85
N LEU A 30 -2.26 -13.13 12.14
CA LEU A 30 -2.23 -13.78 10.82
C LEU A 30 -1.63 -12.88 9.74
N LEU A 31 -1.83 -11.58 9.80
CA LEU A 31 -1.29 -10.64 8.81
C LEU A 31 0.24 -10.61 8.79
N PRO A 32 0.96 -10.43 9.91
CA PRO A 32 2.42 -10.53 9.93
C PRO A 32 2.92 -11.92 9.51
N THR A 33 2.25 -12.99 9.95
CA THR A 33 2.62 -14.36 9.58
C THR A 33 2.51 -14.57 8.07
N SER A 34 1.47 -14.01 7.44
CA SER A 34 1.28 -14.10 5.99
C SER A 34 2.41 -13.44 5.18
N LEU A 35 3.07 -12.41 5.73
CA LEU A 35 4.24 -11.78 5.10
C LEU A 35 5.39 -12.75 4.95
N VAL A 36 5.65 -13.59 5.95
CA VAL A 36 6.70 -14.61 5.90
C VAL A 36 6.42 -15.61 4.79
N VAL A 37 5.16 -16.05 4.67
CA VAL A 37 4.73 -16.98 3.62
C VAL A 37 4.85 -16.34 2.24
N VAL A 38 4.26 -15.17 2.04
CA VAL A 38 4.32 -14.45 0.75
C VAL A 38 5.76 -14.12 0.39
N GLY A 39 6.56 -13.64 1.34
CA GLY A 39 7.96 -13.32 1.13
C GLY A 39 8.79 -14.56 0.72
N GLY A 40 8.67 -15.65 1.47
CA GLY A 40 9.36 -16.91 1.17
C GLY A 40 8.99 -17.49 -0.21
N LEU A 41 7.69 -17.49 -0.54
CA LEU A 41 7.21 -17.93 -1.85
C LEU A 41 7.72 -17.00 -2.96
N SER A 42 7.76 -15.68 -2.72
CA SER A 42 8.23 -14.70 -3.71
C SER A 42 9.71 -14.87 -4.03
N ILE A 43 10.54 -15.15 -3.03
CA ILE A 43 11.96 -15.47 -3.23
C ILE A 43 12.09 -16.82 -3.97
N ARG A 44 11.36 -17.85 -3.52
CA ARG A 44 11.44 -19.21 -4.10
C ARG A 44 10.99 -19.25 -5.56
N PHE A 45 9.95 -18.52 -5.92
CA PHE A 45 9.36 -18.51 -7.25
C PHE A 45 9.67 -17.23 -8.05
N ALA A 46 10.70 -16.47 -7.64
CA ALA A 46 11.06 -15.21 -8.28
C ALA A 46 11.27 -15.34 -9.80
N HIS A 47 11.77 -16.47 -10.29
CA HIS A 47 12.02 -16.72 -11.71
C HIS A 47 10.83 -17.38 -12.45
N SER A 48 9.74 -17.71 -11.77
CA SER A 48 8.54 -18.29 -12.39
C SER A 48 7.70 -17.19 -13.05
N LYS A 49 7.58 -17.24 -14.39
CA LYS A 49 6.78 -16.28 -15.15
C LYS A 49 5.30 -16.25 -14.72
N GLY A 50 4.72 -17.41 -14.43
CA GLY A 50 3.33 -17.49 -13.95
C GLY A 50 3.14 -16.78 -12.62
N TYR A 51 4.08 -16.96 -11.67
CA TYR A 51 4.07 -16.30 -10.37
C TYR A 51 4.27 -14.78 -10.50
N GLN A 52 5.21 -14.34 -11.34
CA GLN A 52 5.43 -12.92 -11.64
C GLN A 52 4.18 -12.27 -12.22
N ASN A 53 3.57 -12.90 -13.23
CA ASN A 53 2.37 -12.39 -13.88
C ASN A 53 1.18 -12.31 -12.91
N PHE A 54 1.02 -13.31 -12.04
CA PHE A 54 -0.04 -13.29 -11.03
C PHE A 54 0.07 -12.05 -10.13
N TRP A 55 1.25 -11.77 -9.58
CA TRP A 55 1.43 -10.62 -8.70
C TRP A 55 1.43 -9.29 -9.44
N TYR A 56 1.99 -9.23 -10.64
CA TYR A 56 1.97 -8.03 -11.47
C TYR A 56 0.53 -7.59 -11.79
N TRP A 57 -0.26 -8.50 -12.37
CA TRP A 57 -1.64 -8.21 -12.74
C TRP A 57 -2.54 -8.04 -11.52
N GLY A 58 -2.34 -8.83 -10.47
CA GLY A 58 -3.06 -8.68 -9.22
C GLY A 58 -2.85 -7.29 -8.62
N GLN A 59 -1.61 -6.79 -8.60
CA GLN A 59 -1.31 -5.44 -8.13
C GLN A 59 -1.87 -4.36 -9.03
N LEU A 60 -1.80 -4.50 -10.33
CA LEU A 60 -2.36 -3.53 -11.26
C LEU A 60 -3.88 -3.44 -11.12
N ILE A 61 -4.56 -4.57 -11.09
CA ILE A 61 -6.03 -4.63 -10.96
C ILE A 61 -6.47 -4.01 -9.62
N GLN A 62 -5.84 -4.37 -8.51
CA GLN A 62 -6.20 -3.79 -7.22
C GLN A 62 -5.97 -2.28 -7.17
N LEU A 63 -4.90 -1.76 -7.79
CA LEU A 63 -4.65 -0.32 -7.89
C LEU A 63 -5.75 0.38 -8.70
N LEU A 64 -6.17 -0.21 -9.82
CA LEU A 64 -7.26 0.32 -10.63
C LEU A 64 -8.58 0.34 -9.85
N ILE A 65 -8.91 -0.74 -9.15
CA ILE A 65 -10.13 -0.83 -8.35
C ILE A 65 -10.15 0.24 -7.25
N ILE A 66 -9.09 0.35 -6.45
CA ILE A 66 -9.10 1.29 -5.33
C ILE A 66 -9.10 2.75 -5.79
N ASN A 67 -8.35 3.08 -6.85
CA ASN A 67 -8.36 4.44 -7.37
C ASN A 67 -9.70 4.78 -8.03
N SER A 68 -10.35 3.82 -8.71
CA SER A 68 -11.71 4.01 -9.23
C SER A 68 -12.71 4.25 -8.10
N TRP A 69 -12.59 3.53 -6.99
CA TRP A 69 -13.43 3.76 -5.83
C TRP A 69 -13.17 5.13 -5.19
N TYR A 70 -11.92 5.60 -5.09
CA TYR A 70 -11.64 6.96 -4.60
C TYR A 70 -12.33 8.03 -5.43
N LEU A 71 -12.31 7.87 -6.76
CA LEU A 71 -12.99 8.79 -7.67
C LEU A 71 -14.50 8.72 -7.51
N ALA A 72 -15.09 7.52 -7.48
CA ALA A 72 -16.53 7.31 -7.34
C ALA A 72 -17.05 7.82 -5.98
N ALA A 73 -16.32 7.57 -4.90
CA ALA A 73 -16.62 8.04 -3.56
C ALA A 73 -16.30 9.53 -3.35
N ARG A 74 -15.71 10.20 -4.35
CA ARG A 74 -15.29 11.60 -4.29
C ARG A 74 -14.42 11.92 -3.06
N LEU A 75 -13.50 11.04 -2.73
CA LEU A 75 -12.60 11.28 -1.60
C LEU A 75 -11.77 12.55 -1.83
N PRO A 76 -11.53 13.34 -0.78
CA PRO A 76 -10.76 14.57 -0.90
C PRO A 76 -9.32 14.28 -1.34
N LEU A 77 -8.69 15.25 -2.01
CA LEU A 77 -7.30 15.14 -2.45
C LEU A 77 -6.30 14.96 -1.28
N SER A 78 -6.71 15.25 -0.06
CA SER A 78 -5.93 14.98 1.15
C SER A 78 -5.77 13.48 1.47
N GLU A 79 -6.55 12.59 0.82
CA GLU A 79 -6.58 11.15 1.09
C GLU A 79 -6.40 10.29 -0.16
N SER A 80 -6.84 10.78 -1.34
CA SER A 80 -6.94 10.00 -2.57
C SER A 80 -5.68 9.95 -3.42
N LEU A 81 -4.72 10.87 -3.22
CA LEU A 81 -3.49 10.90 -4.00
C LEU A 81 -2.50 9.80 -3.58
N PRO A 82 -1.63 9.35 -4.49
CA PRO A 82 -0.73 8.22 -4.25
C PRO A 82 0.56 8.59 -3.50
N PHE A 83 0.54 9.57 -2.60
CA PHE A 83 1.74 10.08 -1.92
C PHE A 83 2.12 9.36 -0.61
N TYR A 84 1.44 8.27 -0.25
CA TYR A 84 2.00 7.35 0.74
C TYR A 84 3.15 6.56 0.12
N HIS A 85 4.26 6.40 0.83
CA HIS A 85 5.47 5.73 0.31
C HIS A 85 5.17 4.35 -0.30
N SER A 86 4.35 3.54 0.36
CA SER A 86 3.94 2.23 -0.16
C SER A 86 3.10 2.34 -1.43
N ARG A 87 2.20 3.33 -1.53
CA ARG A 87 1.39 3.56 -2.74
C ARG A 87 2.24 4.02 -3.92
N MET A 88 3.20 4.92 -3.67
CA MET A 88 4.18 5.31 -4.68
C MET A 88 4.98 4.09 -5.15
N ALA A 89 5.46 3.27 -4.20
CA ALA A 89 6.18 2.04 -4.51
C ALA A 89 5.33 1.06 -5.34
N MET A 90 4.02 0.93 -5.06
CA MET A 90 3.11 0.09 -5.84
C MET A 90 3.07 0.46 -7.32
N TRP A 91 3.00 1.75 -7.65
CA TRP A 91 3.02 2.20 -9.03
C TRP A 91 4.40 2.08 -9.67
N ILE A 92 5.44 2.47 -8.95
CA ILE A 92 6.81 2.52 -9.46
C ILE A 92 7.34 1.11 -9.72
N ILE A 93 7.06 0.13 -8.86
CA ILE A 93 7.50 -1.25 -9.08
C ILE A 93 6.88 -1.87 -10.34
N LEU A 94 5.68 -1.45 -10.73
CA LEU A 94 5.05 -1.91 -11.96
C LEU A 94 5.56 -1.16 -13.21
N LEU A 95 5.65 0.15 -13.13
CA LEU A 95 5.76 1.01 -14.32
C LEU A 95 7.16 1.54 -14.60
N ALA A 96 8.01 1.72 -13.57
CA ALA A 96 9.33 2.29 -13.78
C ALA A 96 10.27 1.30 -14.49
N PRO A 97 11.19 1.81 -15.34
CA PRO A 97 12.25 1.00 -15.91
C PRO A 97 13.20 0.49 -14.81
N LYS A 98 13.97 -0.56 -15.12
CA LYS A 98 15.02 -1.06 -14.23
C LYS A 98 16.08 0.02 -13.98
N GLY A 99 16.58 0.08 -12.75
CA GLY A 99 17.61 1.05 -12.33
C GLY A 99 17.49 1.42 -10.86
N SER A 100 18.37 2.32 -10.43
CA SER A 100 18.51 2.75 -9.02
C SER A 100 17.21 3.27 -8.42
N PHE A 101 16.42 4.02 -9.19
CA PHE A 101 15.15 4.57 -8.74
C PHE A 101 14.13 3.46 -8.42
N LYS A 102 13.97 2.50 -9.32
CA LYS A 102 13.10 1.33 -9.08
C LYS A 102 13.61 0.46 -7.96
N GLN A 103 14.94 0.29 -7.85
CA GLN A 103 15.56 -0.46 -6.76
C GLN A 103 15.32 0.19 -5.39
N TYR A 104 15.43 1.51 -5.30
CA TYR A 104 15.09 2.26 -4.11
C TYR A 104 13.63 2.01 -3.69
N PHE A 105 12.69 2.15 -4.64
CA PHE A 105 11.29 1.90 -4.34
C PHE A 105 10.95 0.42 -4.07
N ALA A 106 11.73 -0.51 -4.60
CA ALA A 106 11.59 -1.91 -4.23
C ALA A 106 11.95 -2.15 -2.76
N LEU A 107 13.03 -1.52 -2.27
CA LEU A 107 13.40 -1.58 -0.84
C LEU A 107 12.35 -0.89 0.05
N VAL A 108 11.92 0.32 -0.35
CA VAL A 108 10.84 1.04 0.34
C VAL A 108 9.54 0.22 0.36
N GLY A 109 9.22 -0.47 -0.73
CA GLY A 109 8.04 -1.30 -0.85
C GLY A 109 8.07 -2.53 0.06
N VAL A 110 9.22 -3.21 0.18
CA VAL A 110 9.39 -4.31 1.13
C VAL A 110 9.15 -3.82 2.55
N PHE A 111 9.83 -2.72 2.93
CA PHE A 111 9.71 -2.17 4.27
C PHE A 111 8.29 -1.67 4.56
N GLY A 112 7.70 -0.95 3.59
CA GLY A 112 6.34 -0.43 3.69
C GLY A 112 5.29 -1.53 3.82
N SER A 113 5.45 -2.67 3.12
CA SER A 113 4.56 -3.82 3.24
C SER A 113 4.64 -4.47 4.62
N ILE A 114 5.85 -4.59 5.17
CA ILE A 114 6.06 -5.12 6.51
C ILE A 114 5.37 -4.21 7.53
N MET A 115 5.67 -2.92 7.51
CA MET A 115 5.08 -1.96 8.45
C MET A 115 3.56 -1.91 8.38
N ALA A 116 3.00 -1.94 7.16
CA ALA A 116 1.55 -1.84 6.94
C ALA A 116 0.78 -3.07 7.44
N LEU A 117 1.36 -4.26 7.46
CA LEU A 117 0.69 -5.49 7.90
C LEU A 117 1.10 -5.95 9.31
N VAL A 118 2.21 -5.46 9.85
CA VAL A 118 2.57 -5.62 11.27
C VAL A 118 1.77 -4.64 12.14
N HIS A 119 1.54 -3.43 11.63
CA HIS A 119 0.73 -2.41 12.32
C HIS A 119 -0.33 -1.84 11.37
N PRO A 120 -1.38 -2.62 11.07
CA PRO A 120 -2.34 -2.25 10.05
C PRO A 120 -3.24 -1.08 10.49
N VAL A 121 -3.29 -0.05 9.65
CA VAL A 121 -4.20 1.09 9.78
C VAL A 121 -5.25 0.98 8.68
N PHE A 122 -6.49 0.71 9.06
CA PHE A 122 -7.61 0.60 8.13
C PHE A 122 -8.44 1.87 8.10
N TYR A 123 -9.05 2.14 6.96
CA TYR A 123 -10.10 3.15 6.87
C TYR A 123 -11.31 2.78 7.73
N PRO A 124 -12.10 3.75 8.19
CA PRO A 124 -13.26 3.54 9.05
C PRO A 124 -14.47 2.99 8.28
N TYR A 125 -14.29 1.83 7.67
CA TYR A 125 -15.33 1.11 6.96
C TYR A 125 -15.46 -0.32 7.49
N PRO A 126 -16.68 -0.89 7.51
CA PRO A 126 -16.89 -2.24 8.02
C PRO A 126 -16.30 -3.28 7.06
N PHE A 127 -15.89 -4.42 7.59
CA PHE A 127 -15.46 -5.56 6.75
C PHE A 127 -16.70 -6.33 6.22
N PRO A 128 -16.67 -6.81 4.96
CA PRO A 128 -15.64 -6.65 3.93
C PRO A 128 -15.81 -5.32 3.17
N HIS A 129 -14.78 -4.51 3.13
CA HIS A 129 -14.77 -3.27 2.35
C HIS A 129 -13.58 -3.27 1.40
N VAL A 130 -13.75 -2.66 0.21
CA VAL A 130 -12.70 -2.61 -0.82
C VAL A 130 -11.38 -2.05 -0.30
N SER A 131 -11.41 -1.03 0.55
CA SER A 131 -10.19 -0.45 1.12
C SER A 131 -9.45 -1.40 2.05
N SER A 132 -10.16 -2.21 2.85
CA SER A 132 -9.56 -3.18 3.77
C SER A 132 -8.93 -4.35 3.01
N ILE A 133 -9.65 -4.88 2.01
CA ILE A 133 -9.12 -5.95 1.14
C ILE A 133 -7.94 -5.44 0.34
N ASN A 134 -8.04 -4.23 -0.22
CA ASN A 134 -6.96 -3.59 -0.94
C ASN A 134 -5.73 -3.33 -0.05
N ASN A 135 -5.93 -2.94 1.21
CA ASN A 135 -4.80 -2.75 2.12
C ASN A 135 -4.01 -4.06 2.29
N VAL A 136 -4.69 -5.16 2.57
CA VAL A 136 -4.01 -6.44 2.79
C VAL A 136 -3.41 -6.99 1.49
N PHE A 137 -4.25 -7.18 0.46
CA PHE A 137 -3.80 -7.76 -0.81
C PHE A 137 -2.78 -6.87 -1.52
N GLY A 138 -2.97 -5.55 -1.50
CA GLY A 138 -2.05 -4.59 -2.11
C GLY A 138 -0.65 -4.65 -1.50
N HIS A 139 -0.53 -4.82 -0.18
CA HIS A 139 0.77 -4.96 0.46
C HIS A 139 1.39 -6.35 0.27
N TRP A 140 0.61 -7.42 0.15
CA TRP A 140 1.13 -8.72 -0.31
C TRP A 140 1.69 -8.64 -1.72
N ALA A 141 0.95 -8.03 -2.64
CA ALA A 141 1.38 -7.86 -4.02
C ALA A 141 2.60 -6.94 -4.14
N LEU A 142 2.65 -5.86 -3.35
CA LEU A 142 3.82 -4.99 -3.27
C LEU A 142 5.04 -5.74 -2.79
N LEU A 143 4.93 -6.48 -1.68
CA LEU A 143 6.02 -7.30 -1.14
C LEU A 143 6.53 -8.29 -2.19
N ALA A 144 5.60 -9.03 -2.82
CA ALA A 144 5.95 -10.03 -3.83
C ALA A 144 6.67 -9.41 -5.02
N ASN A 145 6.11 -8.36 -5.64
CA ASN A 145 6.72 -7.71 -6.80
C ASN A 145 8.08 -7.08 -6.47
N CYS A 146 8.21 -6.47 -5.28
CA CYS A 146 9.48 -5.91 -4.82
C CYS A 146 10.55 -6.98 -4.62
N LEU A 147 10.22 -8.09 -3.94
CA LEU A 147 11.16 -9.19 -3.72
C LEU A 147 11.55 -9.88 -5.02
N ILE A 148 10.59 -10.12 -5.92
CA ILE A 148 10.86 -10.65 -7.26
C ILE A 148 11.86 -9.75 -8.00
N TYR A 149 11.62 -8.44 -7.99
CA TYR A 149 12.54 -7.48 -8.62
C TYR A 149 13.93 -7.49 -7.99
N LEU A 150 14.02 -7.47 -6.66
CA LEU A 150 15.30 -7.47 -5.95
C LEU A 150 16.09 -8.76 -6.20
N VAL A 151 15.44 -9.92 -6.16
CA VAL A 151 16.11 -11.22 -6.45
C VAL A 151 16.68 -11.26 -7.86
N GLN A 152 15.96 -10.67 -8.83
CA GLN A 152 16.36 -10.74 -10.24
C GLN A 152 17.30 -9.63 -10.70
N SER A 153 17.24 -8.47 -10.06
CA SER A 153 17.80 -7.25 -10.66
C SER A 153 18.54 -6.35 -9.66
N TYR A 154 18.70 -6.77 -8.39
CA TYR A 154 19.42 -5.97 -7.41
C TYR A 154 20.89 -5.82 -7.83
N GLN A 155 21.38 -4.60 -7.79
CA GLN A 155 22.78 -4.27 -8.05
C GLN A 155 23.32 -3.38 -6.94
N VAL A 156 24.52 -3.71 -6.46
CA VAL A 156 25.27 -2.84 -5.55
C VAL A 156 25.89 -1.72 -6.38
N GLU A 157 25.52 -0.48 -6.08
CA GLU A 157 26.01 0.69 -6.79
C GLU A 157 27.00 1.47 -5.93
N GLU A 158 28.06 1.98 -6.56
CA GLU A 158 28.94 2.94 -5.90
C GLU A 158 28.18 4.21 -5.52
N GLY A 159 28.41 4.70 -4.31
CA GLY A 159 27.69 5.86 -3.79
C GLY A 159 26.21 5.62 -3.49
N ALA A 160 25.77 4.35 -3.34
CA ALA A 160 24.38 3.98 -3.08
C ALA A 160 23.78 4.73 -1.88
N VAL A 161 24.55 4.88 -0.80
CA VAL A 161 24.10 5.61 0.41
C VAL A 161 23.73 7.07 0.06
N TRP A 162 24.59 7.74 -0.69
CA TRP A 162 24.32 9.12 -1.10
C TRP A 162 23.10 9.25 -2.01
N LYS A 163 22.96 8.34 -2.98
CA LYS A 163 21.78 8.27 -3.86
C LYS A 163 20.50 8.01 -3.08
N ILE A 164 20.53 7.08 -2.12
CA ILE A 164 19.39 6.79 -1.23
C ILE A 164 19.00 8.03 -0.43
N CYS A 165 19.97 8.72 0.17
CA CYS A 165 19.71 9.97 0.90
C CYS A 165 19.06 11.02 0.00
N GLN A 166 19.62 11.27 -1.19
CA GLN A 166 19.05 12.24 -2.14
C GLN A 166 17.62 11.88 -2.56
N MET A 167 17.35 10.61 -2.89
CA MET A 167 16.00 10.15 -3.24
C MET A 167 15.04 10.28 -2.05
N THR A 168 15.47 9.91 -0.85
CA THR A 168 14.64 10.02 0.35
C THR A 168 14.27 11.48 0.64
N PHE A 169 15.24 12.39 0.63
CA PHE A 169 14.97 13.81 0.84
C PHE A 169 14.09 14.40 -0.27
N GLY A 170 14.38 14.10 -1.54
CA GLY A 170 13.60 14.59 -2.67
C GLY A 170 12.15 14.11 -2.64
N ILE A 171 11.91 12.82 -2.36
CA ILE A 171 10.58 12.25 -2.27
C ILE A 171 9.82 12.84 -1.08
N ASN A 172 10.46 12.95 0.10
CA ASN A 172 9.83 13.54 1.27
C ASN A 172 9.50 15.02 1.06
N ALA A 173 10.32 15.77 0.33
CA ALA A 173 10.02 17.15 -0.04
C ALA A 173 8.78 17.23 -0.93
N ILE A 174 8.65 16.34 -1.94
CA ILE A 174 7.45 16.26 -2.79
C ILE A 174 6.21 15.90 -1.96
N ILE A 175 6.31 14.92 -1.08
CA ILE A 175 5.22 14.53 -0.19
C ILE A 175 4.80 15.70 0.71
N GLN A 176 5.76 16.43 1.25
CA GLN A 176 5.47 17.59 2.10
C GLN A 176 4.79 18.73 1.34
N LEU A 177 5.20 18.99 0.09
CA LEU A 177 4.52 19.95 -0.77
C LEU A 177 3.07 19.50 -1.06
N ALA A 178 2.84 18.21 -1.33
CA ALA A 178 1.50 17.67 -1.49
C ALA A 178 0.65 17.83 -0.21
N ASN A 179 1.23 17.59 0.97
CA ASN A 179 0.55 17.79 2.25
C ASN A 179 0.19 19.25 2.49
N LEU A 180 1.07 20.19 2.11
CA LEU A 180 0.79 21.62 2.21
C LEU A 180 -0.33 22.04 1.26
N ALA A 181 -0.31 21.55 0.04
CA ALA A 181 -1.30 21.90 -0.99
C ALA A 181 -2.69 21.31 -0.73
N THR A 182 -2.79 20.12 -0.13
CA THR A 182 -4.04 19.38 0.04
C THR A 182 -4.59 19.37 1.47
N GLY A 183 -3.78 19.79 2.46
CA GLY A 183 -4.10 19.59 3.87
C GLY A 183 -3.93 18.14 4.37
N GLY A 184 -3.39 17.25 3.52
CA GLY A 184 -3.24 15.81 3.81
C GLY A 184 -2.18 15.48 4.86
N ASN A 185 -2.09 14.19 5.17
CA ASN A 185 -1.06 13.61 6.04
C ASN A 185 -0.32 12.47 5.33
N TYR A 186 0.01 12.67 4.05
CA TYR A 186 0.76 11.69 3.26
C TYR A 186 2.13 11.41 3.90
N GLY A 187 2.52 10.14 3.86
CA GLY A 187 3.74 9.66 4.49
C GLY A 187 3.75 9.79 6.01
N PHE A 188 2.61 10.10 6.63
CA PHE A 188 2.45 10.34 8.08
C PHE A 188 3.41 11.41 8.63
N MET A 189 3.76 12.41 7.82
CA MET A 189 4.77 13.42 8.17
C MET A 189 4.29 14.45 9.17
N ARG A 190 2.97 14.62 9.33
CA ARG A 190 2.37 15.55 10.30
C ARG A 190 1.92 14.85 11.57
N ARG A 191 1.30 13.66 11.44
CA ARG A 191 0.74 12.88 12.54
C ARG A 191 1.09 11.42 12.31
N PRO A 192 2.01 10.84 13.11
CA PRO A 192 2.35 9.43 13.00
C PRO A 192 1.15 8.55 13.39
N PRO A 193 0.92 7.42 12.69
CA PRO A 193 -0.26 6.58 12.91
C PRO A 193 -0.24 5.84 14.27
N VAL A 194 0.94 5.76 14.89
CA VAL A 194 1.15 5.04 16.16
C VAL A 194 0.76 5.90 17.36
N ILE A 195 0.80 7.22 17.20
CA ILE A 195 0.35 8.17 18.22
C ILE A 195 -1.08 8.55 17.80
N GLY A 196 -2.04 7.72 18.14
CA GLY A 196 -3.45 8.03 17.91
C GLY A 196 -3.81 9.37 18.56
N ASP A 197 -4.70 10.14 17.93
CA ASP A 197 -5.39 11.25 18.58
C ASP A 197 -6.19 10.64 19.75
N HIS A 198 -5.57 10.56 20.91
CA HIS A 198 -6.24 10.42 22.20
C HIS A 198 -6.66 11.83 22.64
N GLY A 199 -7.53 12.45 21.86
CA GLY A 199 -8.16 13.70 22.18
C GLY A 199 -9.63 13.51 22.38
#